data_330b0a9fec5570007ae34074d142b3d1
#
_entry.id   330b0a9fec5570007ae34074d142b3d1
#
_cell.length_a   1.000
_cell.length_b   1.000
_cell.length_c   1.000
_cell.angle_alpha   90.00
_cell.angle_beta   90.00
_cell.angle_gamma   90.00
#
_symmetry.space_group_name_H-M   'P 1'
#
loop_
_entity.id
_entity.type
_entity.pdbx_description
1 polymer ?
#
loop_
_entity_poly.entity_id
_entity_poly.type
_entity_poly.pdbx_seq_one_letter_code
_entity_poly.pdbx_strand_id
1 'polypeptide(L)'
;MADITIYTDGSSRGNPGPGGYGVVLISGPHRKELSAGYRLTTNNRMELLAVCVALEALKFEGSNVTLYSDSKYVIEAVNQKWVFGWERKGFVGKKNPDLWMRFLRVYRRHNVRFIWVKGHASTV
;
A
#
# COMPACT_ATOMS: atom_id res chain seq x y z
N MET A 1 1.88 -22.43 -0.42
CA MET A 1 1.55 -21.05 -0.64
C MET A 1 0.93 -20.45 0.61
N ALA A 2 1.49 -19.36 1.10
CA ALA A 2 1.03 -18.79 2.36
C ALA A 2 -0.13 -17.83 2.12
N ASP A 3 -1.05 -17.81 3.07
CA ASP A 3 -2.11 -16.80 3.12
C ASP A 3 -1.66 -15.72 4.09
N ILE A 4 -1.61 -14.50 3.60
CA ILE A 4 -1.08 -13.37 4.34
C ILE A 4 -2.16 -12.31 4.47
N THR A 5 -2.33 -11.79 5.67
CA THR A 5 -3.21 -10.65 5.92
C THR A 5 -2.35 -9.45 6.23
N ILE A 6 -2.63 -8.33 5.57
CA ILE A 6 -1.87 -7.09 5.74
C ILE A 6 -2.82 -5.96 6.08
N TYR A 7 -2.41 -5.14 7.04
CA TYR A 7 -3.07 -3.87 7.36
C TYR A 7 -2.07 -2.76 7.13
N THR A 8 -2.48 -1.73 6.39
CA THR A 8 -1.62 -0.58 6.12
C THR A 8 -2.31 0.70 6.54
N ASP A 9 -1.52 1.67 6.98
CA ASP A 9 -1.99 2.98 7.38
C ASP A 9 -0.90 4.00 7.09
N GLY A 10 -1.30 5.15 6.57
CA GLY A 10 -0.37 6.22 6.29
C GLY A 10 -1.05 7.56 6.42
N SER A 11 -0.32 8.57 6.87
CA SER A 11 -0.89 9.89 7.02
C SER A 11 0.20 10.95 7.05
N SER A 12 -0.21 12.20 6.86
CA SER A 12 0.68 13.34 7.03
C SER A 12 -0.06 14.46 7.75
N ARG A 13 0.72 15.30 8.43
CA ARG A 13 0.21 16.54 9.02
C ARG A 13 0.46 17.63 8.00
N GLY A 14 -0.62 18.11 7.38
CA GLY A 14 -0.49 19.00 6.25
C GLY A 14 -0.18 18.23 4.99
N ASN A 15 -0.24 18.91 3.88
CA ASN A 15 -0.13 18.26 2.58
C ASN A 15 0.59 19.18 1.59
N PRO A 16 1.94 19.25 1.62
CA PRO A 16 2.83 18.35 2.35
C PRO A 16 3.12 18.74 3.80
N GLY A 17 3.70 17.80 4.53
CA GLY A 17 4.11 17.99 5.90
C GLY A 17 4.75 16.73 6.45
N PRO A 18 5.04 16.69 7.75
CA PRO A 18 5.59 15.48 8.35
C PRO A 18 4.55 14.36 8.34
N GLY A 19 5.00 13.14 8.10
CA GLY A 19 4.11 12.01 8.04
C GLY A 19 4.82 10.69 8.22
N GLY A 20 4.05 9.62 8.10
CA GLY A 20 4.61 8.29 8.25
C GLY A 20 3.61 7.22 7.87
N TYR A 21 4.07 5.97 7.94
CA TYR A 21 3.21 4.82 7.68
C TYR A 21 3.44 3.71 8.69
N GLY A 22 2.46 2.86 8.80
CA GLY A 22 2.54 1.63 9.57
C GLY A 22 2.00 0.46 8.77
N VAL A 23 2.58 -0.70 8.99
CA VAL A 23 2.22 -1.94 8.32
C VAL A 23 2.19 -3.06 9.35
N VAL A 24 1.15 -3.89 9.28
CA VAL A 24 1.09 -5.13 10.05
C VAL A 24 0.89 -6.28 9.08
N LEU A 25 1.78 -7.27 9.16
CA LEU A 25 1.69 -8.48 8.35
C LEU A 25 1.42 -9.66 9.26
N ILE A 26 0.42 -10.46 8.91
CA ILE A 26 0.04 -11.63 9.70
C ILE A 26 0.02 -12.86 8.81
N SER A 27 0.74 -13.89 9.24
CA SER A 27 0.76 -15.17 8.55
C SER A 27 0.70 -16.28 9.61
N GLY A 28 -0.48 -16.87 9.79
CA GLY A 28 -0.70 -17.84 10.85
C GLY A 28 -0.38 -17.25 12.22
N PRO A 29 0.52 -17.88 12.99
CA PRO A 29 0.90 -17.37 14.31
C PRO A 29 1.93 -16.24 14.24
N HIS A 30 2.45 -15.92 13.05
CA HIS A 30 3.50 -14.93 12.89
C HIS A 30 2.92 -13.55 12.63
N ARG A 31 3.51 -12.55 13.29
CA ARG A 31 3.12 -11.15 13.13
C ARG A 31 4.37 -10.30 13.00
N LYS A 32 4.37 -9.40 12.02
CA LYS A 32 5.47 -8.48 11.80
C LYS A 32 4.91 -7.07 11.61
N GLU A 33 5.57 -6.09 12.24
CA GLU A 33 5.17 -4.70 12.11
C GLU A 33 6.32 -3.90 11.52
N LEU A 34 5.98 -2.99 10.62
CA LEU A 34 6.93 -2.08 9.98
C LEU A 34 6.39 -0.68 10.08
N SER A 35 7.28 0.30 10.24
CA SER A 35 6.88 1.70 10.27
C SER A 35 8.05 2.59 9.88
N ALA A 36 7.74 3.78 9.39
CA ALA A 36 8.74 4.80 9.12
C ALA A 36 8.11 6.17 9.13
N GLY A 37 8.93 7.19 9.38
CA GLY A 37 8.49 8.58 9.38
C GLY A 37 9.30 9.41 8.39
N TYR A 38 8.69 10.49 7.92
CA TYR A 38 9.28 11.38 6.93
C TYR A 38 9.00 12.83 7.31
N ARG A 39 9.98 13.71 7.09
CA ARG A 39 9.83 15.12 7.44
C ARG A 39 8.89 15.86 6.51
N LEU A 40 8.88 15.46 5.23
CA LEU A 40 8.06 16.14 4.24
C LEU A 40 7.48 15.12 3.27
N THR A 41 6.18 14.95 3.34
CA THR A 41 5.48 13.98 2.52
C THR A 41 4.01 14.37 2.41
N THR A 42 3.22 13.54 1.74
CA THR A 42 1.78 13.75 1.63
C THR A 42 1.04 12.52 2.13
N ASN A 43 -0.21 12.71 2.45
CA ASN A 43 -1.07 11.62 2.89
C ASN A 43 -1.08 10.47 1.87
N ASN A 44 -1.32 10.81 0.59
CA ASN A 44 -1.39 9.79 -0.45
C ASN A 44 -0.06 9.05 -0.64
N ARG A 45 1.07 9.75 -0.53
CA ARG A 45 2.36 9.09 -0.62
C ARG A 45 2.55 8.09 0.51
N MET A 46 2.16 8.44 1.73
CA MET A 46 2.32 7.54 2.86
C MET A 46 1.43 6.31 2.75
N GLU A 47 0.20 6.50 2.27
CA GLU A 47 -0.69 5.38 2.04
C GLU A 47 -0.16 4.42 0.98
N LEU A 48 0.33 4.96 -0.13
CA LEU A 48 0.86 4.14 -1.21
C LEU A 48 2.19 3.48 -0.83
N LEU A 49 3.06 4.23 -0.17
CA LEU A 49 4.35 3.68 0.27
C LEU A 49 4.17 2.54 1.27
N ALA A 50 3.19 2.65 2.16
CA ALA A 50 2.88 1.59 3.10
C ALA A 50 2.58 0.27 2.36
N VAL A 51 1.80 0.35 1.29
CA VAL A 51 1.47 -0.83 0.50
C VAL A 51 2.70 -1.40 -0.19
N CYS A 52 3.54 -0.54 -0.76
CA CYS A 52 4.78 -0.99 -1.40
C CYS A 52 5.67 -1.74 -0.40
N VAL A 53 5.89 -1.15 0.76
CA VAL A 53 6.75 -1.73 1.79
C VAL A 53 6.18 -3.05 2.29
N ALA A 54 4.86 -3.11 2.48
CA ALA A 54 4.20 -4.32 2.95
C ALA A 54 4.43 -5.48 1.98
N LEU A 55 4.19 -5.25 0.70
CA LEU A 55 4.35 -6.30 -0.30
C LEU A 55 5.81 -6.68 -0.51
N GLU A 56 6.72 -5.71 -0.42
CA GLU A 56 8.16 -5.97 -0.55
C GLU A 56 8.70 -6.80 0.61
N ALA A 57 8.03 -6.80 1.74
CA ALA A 57 8.46 -7.57 2.90
C ALA A 57 8.12 -9.06 2.79
N LEU A 58 7.34 -9.45 1.79
CA LEU A 58 6.97 -10.85 1.61
C LEU A 58 8.16 -11.65 1.08
N LYS A 59 8.46 -12.77 1.73
CA LYS A 59 9.64 -13.56 1.41
C LYS A 59 9.47 -14.41 0.15
N PHE A 60 8.26 -14.90 -0.09
CA PHE A 60 8.02 -15.86 -1.16
C PHE A 60 7.11 -15.26 -2.22
N GLU A 61 7.45 -15.48 -3.49
CA GLU A 61 6.60 -15.06 -4.59
C GLU A 61 5.33 -15.91 -4.63
N GLY A 62 4.29 -15.34 -5.22
CA GLY A 62 3.03 -16.04 -5.37
C GLY A 62 2.23 -16.14 -4.10
N SER A 63 2.53 -15.33 -3.09
CA SER A 63 1.73 -15.31 -1.86
C SER A 63 0.31 -14.85 -2.14
N ASN A 64 -0.64 -15.44 -1.44
CA ASN A 64 -2.03 -14.98 -1.46
C ASN A 64 -2.20 -13.96 -0.35
N VAL A 65 -2.48 -12.72 -0.74
CA VAL A 65 -2.50 -11.59 0.18
C VAL A 65 -3.88 -10.96 0.21
N THR A 66 -4.40 -10.73 1.41
CA THR A 66 -5.57 -9.87 1.62
C THR A 66 -5.07 -8.62 2.33
N LEU A 67 -5.19 -7.48 1.68
CA LEU A 67 -4.66 -6.21 2.19
C LEU A 67 -5.80 -5.24 2.46
N TYR A 68 -5.84 -4.77 3.70
CA TYR A 68 -6.84 -3.82 4.17
C TYR A 68 -6.23 -2.43 4.27
N SER A 69 -6.91 -1.44 3.71
CA SER A 69 -6.48 -0.04 3.76
C SER A 69 -7.71 0.86 3.79
N ASP A 70 -7.58 2.02 4.43
CA ASP A 70 -8.63 3.03 4.41
C ASP A 70 -8.41 4.07 3.30
N SER A 71 -7.39 3.91 2.49
CA SER A 71 -7.06 4.83 1.42
C SER A 71 -7.86 4.54 0.16
N LYS A 72 -8.86 5.37 -0.11
CA LYS A 72 -9.58 5.26 -1.38
C LYS A 72 -8.66 5.53 -2.56
N TYR A 73 -7.68 6.41 -2.38
CA TYR A 73 -6.70 6.72 -3.41
C TYR A 73 -6.02 5.45 -3.93
N VAL A 74 -5.53 4.60 -3.02
CA VAL A 74 -4.84 3.37 -3.41
C VAL A 74 -5.84 2.31 -3.86
N ILE A 75 -6.86 2.06 -3.06
CA ILE A 75 -7.79 0.95 -3.29
C ILE A 75 -8.54 1.12 -4.61
N GLU A 76 -9.04 2.31 -4.88
CA GLU A 76 -9.79 2.54 -6.13
C GLU A 76 -8.90 2.47 -7.36
N ALA A 77 -7.70 3.02 -7.27
CA ALA A 77 -6.78 2.97 -8.41
C ALA A 77 -6.48 1.52 -8.84
N VAL A 78 -6.43 0.61 -7.90
CA VAL A 78 -6.16 -0.79 -8.19
C VAL A 78 -7.45 -1.54 -8.55
N ASN A 79 -8.48 -1.42 -7.74
CA ASN A 79 -9.72 -2.19 -7.91
C ASN A 79 -10.51 -1.76 -9.13
N GLN A 80 -10.46 -0.46 -9.48
CA GLN A 80 -11.07 0.04 -10.72
C GLN A 80 -10.14 -0.11 -11.92
N LYS A 81 -8.93 -0.63 -11.67
CA LYS A 81 -7.92 -0.87 -12.71
C LYS A 81 -7.41 0.40 -13.38
N TRP A 82 -7.59 1.56 -12.74
CA TRP A 82 -7.12 2.83 -13.30
C TRP A 82 -5.61 2.87 -13.45
N VAL A 83 -4.89 2.32 -12.50
CA VAL A 83 -3.42 2.39 -12.48
C VAL A 83 -2.81 1.70 -13.71
N PHE A 84 -3.47 0.69 -14.24
CA PHE A 84 -2.95 -0.02 -15.42
C PHE A 84 -3.07 0.84 -16.68
N GLY A 85 -4.12 1.64 -16.77
CA GLY A 85 -4.26 2.61 -17.83
C GLY A 85 -3.25 3.74 -17.71
N TRP A 86 -3.01 4.21 -16.49
CA TRP A 86 -1.98 5.23 -16.25
C TRP A 86 -0.60 4.74 -16.67
N GLU A 87 -0.29 3.49 -16.36
CA GLU A 87 0.99 2.89 -16.73
C GLU A 87 1.17 2.88 -18.24
N ARG A 88 0.15 2.47 -18.99
CA ARG A 88 0.22 2.44 -20.45
C ARG A 88 0.50 3.81 -21.05
N LYS A 89 0.08 4.87 -20.35
CA LYS A 89 0.29 6.26 -20.79
C LYS A 89 1.51 6.91 -20.14
N GLY A 90 2.36 6.12 -19.48
CA GLY A 90 3.57 6.62 -18.83
C GLY A 90 3.32 7.52 -17.64
N PHE A 91 2.16 7.39 -17.00
CA PHE A 91 1.76 8.19 -15.83
C PHE A 91 1.68 9.69 -16.11
N VAL A 92 1.49 10.07 -17.36
CA VAL A 92 1.38 11.47 -17.75
C VAL A 92 0.21 12.11 -16.99
N GLY A 93 0.49 13.24 -16.32
CA GLY A 93 -0.52 13.97 -15.55
C GLY A 93 -0.90 13.32 -14.23
N LYS A 94 -0.24 12.26 -13.81
CA LYS A 94 -0.54 11.59 -12.55
C LYS A 94 0.52 11.88 -11.51
N LYS A 95 0.08 11.98 -10.25
CA LYS A 95 0.98 12.18 -9.12
C LYS A 95 1.57 10.87 -8.66
N ASN A 96 2.74 10.95 -8.05
CA ASN A 96 3.42 9.80 -7.43
C ASN A 96 3.78 8.68 -8.40
N PRO A 97 4.25 9.01 -9.62
CA PRO A 97 4.60 7.96 -10.58
C PRO A 97 5.71 7.05 -10.06
N ASP A 98 6.64 7.57 -9.28
CA ASP A 98 7.71 6.80 -8.68
C ASP A 98 7.16 5.67 -7.81
N LEU A 99 6.21 6.00 -6.94
CA LEU A 99 5.62 5.02 -6.04
C LEU A 99 4.69 4.05 -6.76
N TRP A 100 3.95 4.54 -7.77
CA TRP A 100 3.08 3.66 -8.54
C TRP A 100 3.87 2.64 -9.35
N MET A 101 5.01 3.04 -9.92
CA MET A 101 5.87 2.10 -10.63
C MET A 101 6.47 1.06 -9.67
N ARG A 102 6.90 1.49 -8.50
CA ARG A 102 7.38 0.59 -7.45
C ARG A 102 6.30 -0.38 -7.01
N PHE A 103 5.07 0.12 -6.83
CA PHE A 103 3.93 -0.71 -6.48
C PHE A 103 3.66 -1.79 -7.52
N LEU A 104 3.59 -1.43 -8.80
CA LEU A 104 3.27 -2.38 -9.85
C LEU A 104 4.32 -3.48 -9.95
N ARG A 105 5.58 -3.14 -9.72
CA ARG A 105 6.66 -4.11 -9.77
C ARG A 105 6.46 -5.21 -8.74
N VAL A 106 6.11 -4.85 -7.52
CA VAL A 106 5.93 -5.84 -6.46
C VAL A 106 4.53 -6.47 -6.51
N TYR A 107 3.53 -5.71 -6.91
CA TYR A 107 2.16 -6.22 -7.00
C TYR A 107 2.06 -7.43 -7.93
N ARG A 108 2.79 -7.39 -9.04
CA ARG A 108 2.75 -8.47 -10.05
C ARG A 108 3.39 -9.77 -9.59
N ARG A 109 4.07 -9.75 -8.46
CA ARG A 109 4.74 -10.93 -7.92
C ARG A 109 3.85 -11.76 -7.01
N HIS A 110 2.67 -11.25 -6.68
CA HIS A 110 1.79 -11.88 -5.70
C HIS A 110 0.33 -11.84 -6.17
N ASN A 111 -0.52 -12.60 -5.50
CA ASN A 111 -1.96 -12.55 -5.70
C ASN A 111 -2.55 -11.71 -4.58
N VAL A 112 -2.83 -10.44 -4.88
CA VAL A 112 -3.24 -9.48 -3.86
C VAL A 112 -4.69 -9.08 -4.05
N ARG A 113 -5.45 -9.19 -2.98
CA ARG A 113 -6.82 -8.71 -2.92
C ARG A 113 -6.87 -7.49 -2.01
N PHE A 114 -7.34 -6.37 -2.54
CA PHE A 114 -7.42 -5.12 -1.80
C PHE A 114 -8.82 -4.90 -1.29
N ILE A 115 -8.94 -4.64 0.01
CA ILE A 115 -10.22 -4.40 0.66
C ILE A 115 -10.16 -3.04 1.33
N TRP A 116 -11.11 -2.17 0.97
CA TRP A 116 -11.24 -0.88 1.61
C TRP A 116 -11.97 -1.04 2.94
N VAL A 117 -11.44 -0.40 3.98
CA VAL A 117 -12.08 -0.35 5.28
C VAL A 117 -12.28 1.11 5.67
N LYS A 118 -13.39 1.41 6.29
CA LYS A 118 -13.71 2.77 6.67
C LYS A 118 -12.92 3.15 7.91
N GLY A 119 -11.96 4.06 7.74
CA GLY A 119 -11.14 4.50 8.84
C GLY A 119 -10.40 3.35 9.48
N HIS A 120 -9.17 3.50 9.81
CA HIS A 120 -8.43 2.43 10.45
C HIS A 120 -8.78 2.33 11.91
N ALA A 121 -9.14 3.39 12.43
CA ALA A 121 -9.63 3.53 13.76
C ALA A 121 -9.02 2.51 14.71
N SER A 122 -9.90 1.83 15.37
CA SER A 122 -9.54 1.01 16.49
C SER A 122 -9.08 -0.38 16.13
N THR A 123 -9.09 -0.74 14.87
CA THR A 123 -8.83 -2.13 14.52
C THR A 123 -7.36 -2.46 14.44
N VAL A 124 -6.55 -1.45 14.42
CA VAL A 124 -5.12 -1.60 14.34
C VAL A 124 -4.44 -0.93 15.52
#